data_bbe3e73aaf6c7812a4c1ca9e404793d2
#
_entry.id   bbe3e73aaf6c7812a4c1ca9e404793d2
#
_cell.length_a   1.000
_cell.length_b   1.000
_cell.length_c   1.000
_cell.angle_alpha   90.00
_cell.angle_beta   90.00
_cell.angle_gamma   90.00
#
_symmetry.space_group_name_H-M   'P 1'
#
loop_
_entity.id
_entity.type
_entity.pdbx_description
1 polymer ?
#
loop_
_entity_poly.entity_id
_entity_poly.type
_entity_poly.pdbx_seq_one_letter_code
_entity_poly.pdbx_strand_id
1 'polypeptide(L)'
;MRKKLNFSIPFTRLKNIILSRNFELSLVFVDSAFSRRLNVKHRRKNKPANVLSFPLSKKSGEIFIDLITARKEAKKFKMSFQTFVTFLFIHGLLHLKGMKHGDTMERTEKKLLHDATSHRWY
;
A
#
# COMPACT_ATOMS: atom_id res chain seq x y z
N MET A 1 -8.62 -13.24 19.94
CA MET A 1 -7.19 -13.52 19.71
C MET A 1 -6.73 -12.90 18.40
N ARG A 2 -5.75 -12.04 18.45
CA ARG A 2 -5.23 -11.41 17.24
C ARG A 2 -4.40 -12.42 16.45
N LYS A 3 -4.75 -12.60 15.18
CA LYS A 3 -3.88 -13.30 14.25
C LYS A 3 -2.60 -12.51 14.10
N LYS A 4 -1.49 -13.12 14.40
CA LYS A 4 -0.19 -12.52 14.13
C LYS A 4 0.02 -12.48 12.63
N LEU A 5 0.14 -11.28 12.08
CA LEU A 5 0.47 -11.11 10.67
C LEU A 5 1.97 -11.35 10.50
N ASN A 6 2.31 -12.34 9.70
CA ASN A 6 3.69 -12.75 9.50
C ASN A 6 4.16 -12.29 8.12
N PHE A 7 4.42 -10.98 7.99
CA PHE A 7 4.93 -10.39 6.76
C PHE A 7 6.43 -10.18 6.84
N SER A 8 7.13 -10.59 5.79
CA SER A 8 8.53 -10.21 5.56
C SER A 8 8.58 -9.07 4.55
N ILE A 9 7.81 -7.99 4.80
CA ILE A 9 7.77 -6.84 3.92
C ILE A 9 8.63 -5.73 4.53
N PRO A 10 9.55 -5.12 3.74
CA PRO A 10 10.41 -4.06 4.25
C PRO A 10 9.69 -2.71 4.26
N PHE A 11 8.64 -2.59 5.07
CA PHE A 11 7.80 -1.38 5.14
C PHE A 11 8.60 -0.12 5.43
N THR A 12 9.41 -0.14 6.46
CA THR A 12 10.20 1.04 6.87
C THR A 12 11.18 1.45 5.79
N ARG A 13 11.88 0.50 5.20
CA ARG A 13 12.85 0.79 4.15
C ARG A 13 12.18 1.39 2.91
N LEU A 14 11.05 0.82 2.49
CA LEU A 14 10.27 1.36 1.37
C LEU A 14 9.80 2.80 1.66
N LYS A 15 9.26 3.02 2.84
CA LYS A 15 8.81 4.36 3.25
C LYS A 15 9.97 5.35 3.21
N ASN A 16 11.12 4.98 3.73
CA ASN A 16 12.29 5.87 3.77
C ASN A 16 12.82 6.18 2.37
N ILE A 17 12.85 5.21 1.48
CA ILE A 17 13.33 5.40 0.11
C ILE A 17 12.38 6.29 -0.69
N ILE A 18 11.08 6.05 -0.58
CA ILE A 18 10.08 6.74 -1.42
C ILE A 18 9.77 8.14 -0.86
N LEU A 19 9.58 8.25 0.44
CA LEU A 19 9.11 9.50 1.06
C LEU A 19 10.21 10.25 1.82
N SER A 20 10.92 9.61 2.67
CA SER A 20 12.09 10.02 3.44
C SER A 20 12.01 9.48 4.85
N ARG A 21 13.13 9.53 5.57
CA ARG A 21 13.16 9.07 6.97
C ARG A 21 12.30 9.94 7.89
N ASN A 22 12.17 11.23 7.55
CA ASN A 22 11.43 12.18 8.38
C ASN A 22 9.92 12.17 8.13
N PHE A 23 9.45 11.44 7.13
CA PHE A 23 8.02 11.35 6.86
C PHE A 23 7.34 10.46 7.91
N GLU A 24 6.30 10.99 8.53
CA GLU A 24 5.50 10.24 9.52
C GLU A 24 4.37 9.52 8.81
N LEU A 25 4.48 8.21 8.72
CA LEU A 25 3.51 7.36 8.05
C LEU A 25 2.73 6.53 9.07
N SER A 26 1.41 6.56 8.95
CA SER A 26 0.53 5.64 9.65
C SER A 26 0.05 4.59 8.65
N LEU A 27 0.43 3.33 8.86
CA LEU A 27 -0.04 2.20 8.07
C LEU A 27 -1.03 1.41 8.91
N VAL A 28 -2.25 1.27 8.40
CA VAL A 28 -3.33 0.59 9.13
C VAL A 28 -3.92 -0.49 8.24
N PHE A 29 -4.01 -1.70 8.77
CA PHE A 29 -4.73 -2.79 8.11
C PHE A 29 -6.17 -2.78 8.59
N VAL A 30 -7.10 -2.81 7.65
CA VAL A 30 -8.53 -2.64 7.94
C VAL A 30 -9.34 -3.77 7.30
N ASP A 31 -10.57 -3.95 7.77
CA ASP A 31 -11.50 -4.87 7.15
C ASP A 31 -12.24 -4.20 5.98
N SER A 32 -12.98 -5.02 5.22
CA SER A 32 -13.64 -4.55 4.01
C SER A 32 -14.79 -3.57 4.29
N ALA A 33 -15.46 -3.71 5.42
CA ALA A 33 -16.54 -2.78 5.81
C ALA A 33 -15.97 -1.39 6.07
N PHE A 34 -14.85 -1.31 6.80
CA PHE A 34 -14.17 -0.05 7.07
C PHE A 34 -13.62 0.58 5.80
N SER A 35 -12.96 -0.23 4.97
CA SER A 35 -12.43 0.22 3.68
C SER A 35 -13.52 0.79 2.78
N ARG A 36 -14.67 0.11 2.72
CA ARG A 36 -15.81 0.59 1.94
C ARG A 36 -16.32 1.94 2.45
N ARG A 37 -16.44 2.09 3.78
CA ARG A 37 -16.89 3.37 4.37
C ARG A 37 -15.95 4.52 4.01
N LEU A 38 -14.64 4.28 4.06
CA LEU A 38 -13.65 5.27 3.64
C LEU A 38 -13.78 5.59 2.16
N ASN A 39 -13.98 4.57 1.35
CA ASN A 39 -14.09 4.74 -0.10
C ASN A 39 -15.35 5.52 -0.50
N VAL A 40 -16.47 5.27 0.18
CA VAL A 40 -17.70 6.04 -0.01
C VAL A 40 -17.47 7.50 0.38
N LYS A 41 -16.90 7.72 1.56
CA LYS A 41 -16.71 9.08 2.09
C LYS A 41 -15.77 9.93 1.25
N HIS A 42 -14.66 9.35 0.79
CA HIS A 42 -13.60 10.13 0.15
C HIS A 42 -13.58 10.02 -1.37
N ARG A 43 -14.12 8.95 -1.94
CA ARG A 43 -14.08 8.71 -3.39
C ARG A 43 -15.47 8.46 -3.99
N ARG A 44 -16.50 8.45 -3.19
CA ARG A 44 -17.91 8.21 -3.59
C ARG A 44 -18.10 6.88 -4.31
N LYS A 45 -17.30 5.86 -3.95
CA LYS A 45 -17.39 4.52 -4.51
C LYS A 45 -17.89 3.56 -3.44
N ASN A 46 -19.05 2.94 -3.70
CA ASN A 46 -19.67 2.02 -2.74
C ASN A 46 -19.14 0.60 -2.90
N LYS A 47 -17.85 0.46 -2.65
CA LYS A 47 -17.15 -0.84 -2.65
C LYS A 47 -15.88 -0.73 -1.83
N PRO A 48 -15.36 -1.86 -1.30
CA PRO A 48 -14.07 -1.82 -0.61
C PRO A 48 -12.96 -1.42 -1.57
N ALA A 49 -11.99 -0.65 -1.09
CA ALA A 49 -10.76 -0.36 -1.81
C ALA A 49 -9.66 -1.22 -1.24
N ASN A 50 -8.78 -1.75 -2.09
CA ASN A 50 -7.63 -2.54 -1.63
C ASN A 50 -6.63 -1.66 -0.86
N VAL A 51 -6.41 -0.44 -1.30
CA VAL A 51 -5.53 0.51 -0.63
C VAL A 51 -6.11 1.92 -0.78
N LEU A 52 -5.99 2.69 0.29
CA LEU A 52 -6.34 4.11 0.31
C LEU A 52 -5.21 4.86 0.98
N SER A 53 -4.80 6.00 0.41
CA SER A 53 -3.76 6.83 0.99
C SER A 53 -4.23 8.27 1.08
N PHE A 54 -3.96 8.89 2.22
CA PHE A 54 -4.40 10.25 2.52
C PHE A 54 -3.23 11.09 3.03
N PRO A 55 -2.83 12.14 2.31
CA PRO A 55 -1.84 13.05 2.84
C PRO A 55 -2.47 13.88 3.98
N LEU A 56 -1.75 14.00 5.09
CA LEU A 56 -2.18 14.83 6.22
C LEU A 56 -1.43 16.16 6.25
N SER A 57 -0.19 16.14 5.82
CA SER A 57 0.66 17.32 5.69
C SER A 57 1.78 17.01 4.70
N LYS A 58 2.71 17.94 4.51
CA LYS A 58 3.87 17.70 3.66
C LYS A 58 4.78 16.58 4.18
N LYS A 59 4.70 16.29 5.49
CA LYS A 59 5.58 15.32 6.16
C LYS A 59 4.82 14.21 6.86
N SER A 60 3.52 14.06 6.60
CA SER A 60 2.75 12.99 7.22
C SER A 60 1.62 12.53 6.33
N GLY A 61 1.23 11.27 6.49
CA GLY A 61 0.13 10.68 5.73
C GLY A 61 -0.29 9.35 6.31
N GLU A 62 -1.39 8.83 5.78
CA GLU A 62 -1.96 7.56 6.19
C GLU A 62 -2.16 6.65 5.00
N ILE A 63 -1.89 5.37 5.19
CA ILE A 63 -2.21 4.33 4.21
C ILE A 63 -3.06 3.28 4.92
N PHE A 64 -4.21 2.97 4.31
CA PHE A 64 -5.11 1.91 4.76
C PHE A 64 -5.08 0.78 3.74
N ILE A 65 -4.84 -0.44 4.19
CA ILE A 65 -4.84 -1.62 3.33
C ILE A 65 -5.89 -2.60 3.84
N ASP A 66 -6.81 -2.98 2.95
CA ASP A 66 -7.83 -3.98 3.21
C ASP A 66 -7.25 -5.35 2.87
N LEU A 67 -6.86 -6.11 3.91
CA LEU A 67 -6.21 -7.40 3.71
C LEU A 67 -7.14 -8.45 3.11
N ILE A 68 -8.45 -8.36 3.35
CA ILE A 68 -9.41 -9.30 2.80
C ILE A 68 -9.53 -9.09 1.28
N THR A 69 -9.71 -7.84 0.86
CA THR A 69 -9.76 -7.48 -0.56
C THR A 69 -8.42 -7.79 -1.23
N ALA A 70 -7.30 -7.47 -0.57
CA ALA A 70 -5.97 -7.75 -1.11
C ALA A 70 -5.76 -9.25 -1.34
N ARG A 71 -6.23 -10.10 -0.44
CA ARG A 71 -6.09 -11.55 -0.58
C ARG A 71 -6.87 -12.08 -1.81
N LYS A 72 -8.07 -11.56 -2.01
CA LYS A 72 -8.89 -11.93 -3.18
C LYS A 72 -8.25 -11.48 -4.48
N GLU A 73 -7.76 -10.25 -4.50
CA GLU A 73 -7.18 -9.66 -5.72
C GLU A 73 -5.80 -10.23 -6.05
N ALA A 74 -5.02 -10.62 -5.05
CA ALA A 74 -3.73 -11.26 -5.28
C ALA A 74 -3.90 -12.50 -6.17
N LYS A 75 -4.92 -13.30 -5.93
CA LYS A 75 -5.21 -14.48 -6.75
C LYS A 75 -5.52 -14.10 -8.21
N LYS A 76 -6.29 -13.03 -8.41
CA LYS A 76 -6.61 -12.53 -9.75
C LYS A 76 -5.37 -12.14 -10.53
N PHE A 77 -4.41 -11.50 -9.87
CA PHE A 77 -3.19 -11.03 -10.50
C PHE A 77 -2.06 -12.05 -10.46
N LYS A 78 -2.35 -13.27 -10.00
CA LYS A 78 -1.37 -14.37 -9.91
C LYS A 78 -0.14 -13.97 -9.09
N MET A 79 -0.36 -13.22 -8.02
CA MET A 79 0.67 -12.82 -7.08
C MET A 79 0.46 -13.52 -5.74
N SER A 80 1.55 -13.75 -5.00
CA SER A 80 1.42 -14.16 -3.63
C SER A 80 0.78 -13.01 -2.83
N PHE A 81 0.12 -13.35 -1.72
CA PHE A 81 -0.50 -12.34 -0.86
C PHE A 81 0.52 -11.31 -0.40
N GLN A 82 1.69 -11.77 0.05
CA GLN A 82 2.74 -10.88 0.52
C GLN A 82 3.23 -9.93 -0.58
N THR A 83 3.45 -10.45 -1.79
CA THR A 83 3.88 -9.62 -2.92
C THR A 83 2.83 -8.59 -3.27
N PHE A 84 1.56 -8.98 -3.27
CA PHE A 84 0.48 -8.06 -3.60
C PHE A 84 0.33 -6.95 -2.54
N VAL A 85 0.43 -7.29 -1.25
CA VAL A 85 0.42 -6.29 -0.18
C VAL A 85 1.60 -5.33 -0.33
N THR A 86 2.78 -5.84 -0.67
CA THR A 86 3.95 -5.01 -0.95
C THR A 86 3.67 -4.04 -2.10
N PHE A 87 3.06 -4.52 -3.17
CA PHE A 87 2.67 -3.70 -4.31
C PHE A 87 1.70 -2.59 -3.88
N LEU A 88 0.67 -2.92 -3.11
CA LEU A 88 -0.30 -1.94 -2.64
C LEU A 88 0.34 -0.88 -1.75
N PHE A 89 1.26 -1.28 -0.90
CA PHE A 89 1.98 -0.36 -0.03
C PHE A 89 2.82 0.63 -0.85
N ILE A 90 3.58 0.11 -1.84
CA ILE A 90 4.36 0.96 -2.75
C ILE A 90 3.44 1.94 -3.48
N HIS A 91 2.32 1.46 -4.00
CA HIS A 91 1.33 2.28 -4.69
C HIS A 91 0.85 3.44 -3.81
N GLY A 92 0.50 3.14 -2.56
CA GLY A 92 0.09 4.15 -1.60
C GLY A 92 1.18 5.17 -1.29
N LEU A 93 2.43 4.71 -1.14
CA LEU A 93 3.56 5.60 -0.89
C LEU A 93 3.81 6.55 -2.08
N LEU A 94 3.71 6.06 -3.30
CA LEU A 94 3.90 6.88 -4.50
C LEU A 94 2.82 7.95 -4.62
N HIS A 95 1.57 7.63 -4.25
CA HIS A 95 0.52 8.63 -4.19
C HIS A 95 0.81 9.69 -3.12
N LEU A 96 1.31 9.30 -1.95
CA LEU A 96 1.69 10.26 -0.92
C LEU A 96 2.84 11.15 -1.37
N LYS A 97 3.71 10.63 -2.22
CA LYS A 97 4.78 11.41 -2.84
C LYS A 97 4.25 12.42 -3.86
N GLY A 98 3.01 12.25 -4.31
CA GLY A 98 2.39 13.15 -5.28
C GLY A 98 2.36 12.61 -6.71
N MET A 99 2.72 11.36 -6.92
CA MET A 99 2.67 10.76 -8.26
C MET A 99 1.22 10.45 -8.64
N LYS A 100 0.91 10.71 -9.89
CA LYS A 100 -0.40 10.40 -10.46
C LYS A 100 -0.31 9.13 -11.30
N HIS A 101 -1.44 8.44 -11.43
CA HIS A 101 -1.53 7.27 -12.28
C HIS A 101 -1.01 7.58 -13.69
N GLY A 102 -0.23 6.65 -14.25
CA GLY A 102 0.34 6.78 -15.58
C GLY A 102 1.59 5.93 -15.72
N ASP A 103 2.23 6.02 -16.88
CA ASP A 103 3.36 5.17 -17.23
C ASP A 103 4.54 5.30 -16.29
N THR A 104 4.84 6.54 -15.86
CA THR A 104 5.96 6.78 -14.94
C THR A 104 5.73 6.10 -13.60
N MET A 105 4.53 6.24 -13.05
CA MET A 105 4.19 5.58 -11.79
C MET A 105 4.24 4.07 -11.91
N GLU A 106 3.70 3.52 -13.01
CA GLU A 106 3.71 2.07 -13.23
C GLU A 106 5.13 1.51 -13.33
N ARG A 107 6.03 2.20 -14.04
CA ARG A 107 7.43 1.77 -14.14
C ARG A 107 8.12 1.84 -12.79
N THR A 108 7.86 2.88 -12.02
CA THR A 108 8.43 3.05 -10.69
C THR A 108 7.94 1.96 -9.75
N GLU A 109 6.63 1.64 -9.79
CA GLU A 109 6.05 0.55 -9.00
C GLU A 109 6.71 -0.78 -9.30
N LYS A 110 6.88 -1.10 -10.59
CA LYS A 110 7.47 -2.37 -11.01
C LYS A 110 8.91 -2.50 -10.53
N LYS A 111 9.69 -1.43 -10.65
CA LYS A 111 11.08 -1.43 -10.22
C LYS A 111 11.19 -1.61 -8.72
N LEU A 112 10.43 -0.85 -7.96
CA LEU A 112 10.44 -0.91 -6.49
C LEU A 112 9.96 -2.27 -6.00
N LEU A 113 8.92 -2.81 -6.63
CA LEU A 113 8.41 -4.13 -6.26
C LEU A 113 9.45 -5.21 -6.53
N HIS A 114 10.10 -5.15 -7.68
CA HIS A 114 11.19 -6.09 -8.01
C HIS A 114 12.30 -6.01 -6.97
N ASP A 115 12.76 -4.81 -6.63
CA ASP A 115 13.83 -4.61 -5.67
C ASP A 115 13.42 -5.09 -4.27
N ALA A 116 12.20 -4.81 -3.86
CA ALA A 116 11.69 -5.17 -2.53
C ALA A 116 11.44 -6.67 -2.38
N THR A 117 11.14 -7.37 -3.45
CA THR A 117 10.86 -8.82 -3.44
C THR A 117 12.05 -9.67 -3.87
N SER A 118 13.13 -9.05 -4.33
CA SER A 118 14.37 -9.74 -4.64
C SER A 118 15.21 -9.88 -3.36
N HIS A 119 16.18 -10.79 -3.38
CA HIS A 119 17.06 -11.01 -2.23
C HIS A 119 18.07 -9.88 -1.97
N ARG A 120 18.04 -8.83 -2.77
CA ARG A 120 18.99 -7.70 -2.63
C ARG A 120 18.81 -6.93 -1.33
N TRP A 121 17.60 -6.92 -0.78
CA TRP A 121 17.26 -6.14 0.40
C TRP A 121 17.21 -6.96 1.69
N TYR A 122 17.55 -8.24 1.59
CA TYR A 122 17.47 -9.17 2.73
C TYR A 122 18.81 -9.79 3.05
#